data_c8dadf4f6682cc11c3c065ee31504b31
#
_entry.id   c8dadf4f6682cc11c3c065ee31504b31
#
_cell.length_a   1.000
_cell.length_b   1.000
_cell.length_c   1.000
_cell.angle_alpha   90.00
_cell.angle_beta   90.00
_cell.angle_gamma   90.00
#
_symmetry.space_group_name_H-M   'P 1'
#
loop_
_entity.id
_entity.type
_entity.pdbx_description
1 polymer ?
#
loop_
_entity_poly.entity_id
_entity_poly.type
_entity_poly.pdbx_seq_one_letter_code
_entity_poly.pdbx_strand_id
1 'polypeptide(L)'
;RDFCLSRGLGDVYKRQEDILNLYRQSCRLKACIFALCTEGTIKASINLMEYEIKKNDLIILMPGTIIQLNEQKEKVRLCFVGFSAHCVNGINLLQATMGSFSKIWDNPIINVNDTVASYFIDYFALLTRISIAHPTSTAMGQSVLHSILLGINTLYARRPQNILAKSRKEEICHKFVQLVIENYMTERRAQFYADKLGISLQHLSTTVKQVTGRNVLDIISHVVIIDVKARLKSTDMTIQEIAYSLNFPSASFFGKYFKRHMGMSPLEYRNS
;
A
#
# COMPACT_ATOMS: atom_id res chain seq x y z
N ARG A 1 -3.26 1.00 -21.12
CA ARG A 1 -1.92 0.75 -20.50
C ARG A 1 -2.14 0.21 -19.09
N ASP A 2 -2.73 -1.00 -19.00
CA ASP A 2 -3.28 -1.52 -17.74
C ASP A 2 -2.28 -2.38 -16.94
N PHE A 3 -1.16 -2.75 -17.55
CA PHE A 3 -0.06 -3.45 -16.89
C PHE A 3 1.17 -2.56 -16.84
N CYS A 4 1.55 -2.09 -15.66
CA CYS A 4 2.84 -1.48 -15.42
C CYS A 4 3.78 -2.56 -14.89
N LEU A 5 4.39 -3.32 -15.81
CA LEU A 5 5.33 -4.40 -15.48
C LEU A 5 6.76 -3.88 -15.57
N SER A 6 7.55 -4.17 -14.57
CA SER A 6 8.98 -3.95 -14.63
C SER A 6 9.59 -4.87 -15.71
N ARG A 7 10.31 -4.29 -16.67
CA ARG A 7 11.01 -5.07 -17.71
C ARG A 7 12.10 -5.93 -17.09
N GLY A 8 12.07 -7.24 -17.38
CA GLY A 8 13.15 -8.21 -17.40
C GLY A 8 14.08 -8.34 -16.19
N LEU A 9 14.38 -9.56 -15.82
CA LEU A 9 15.33 -9.95 -14.75
C LEU A 9 16.77 -9.41 -14.91
N GLY A 10 17.20 -9.01 -16.10
CA GLY A 10 18.54 -8.49 -16.37
C GLY A 10 18.71 -6.98 -16.17
N ASP A 11 17.69 -6.19 -16.50
CA ASP A 11 17.67 -4.72 -16.34
C ASP A 11 17.10 -4.26 -14.98
N VAL A 12 16.59 -5.19 -14.20
CA VAL A 12 15.92 -4.93 -12.91
C VAL A 12 16.86 -4.29 -11.89
N TYR A 13 18.17 -4.55 -11.97
CA TYR A 13 19.10 -4.03 -10.97
C TYR A 13 19.22 -2.50 -10.96
N LYS A 14 19.33 -1.83 -12.10
CA LYS A 14 19.33 -0.35 -12.15
C LYS A 14 17.95 0.23 -11.87
N ARG A 15 16.87 -0.46 -12.30
CA ARG A 15 15.49 -0.03 -12.05
C ARG A 15 14.98 -0.36 -10.66
N GLN A 16 15.51 -1.40 -10.00
CA GLN A 16 15.15 -1.71 -8.63
C GLN A 16 15.59 -0.60 -7.67
N GLU A 17 16.80 -0.07 -7.83
CA GLU A 17 17.27 1.08 -7.05
C GLU A 17 16.41 2.33 -7.29
N ASP A 18 16.06 2.61 -8.55
CA ASP A 18 15.17 3.72 -8.90
C ASP A 18 13.77 3.56 -8.29
N ILE A 19 13.21 2.35 -8.34
CA ILE A 19 11.90 2.05 -7.77
C ILE A 19 11.95 2.08 -6.24
N LEU A 20 12.97 1.51 -5.62
CA LEU A 20 13.14 1.58 -4.17
C LEU A 20 13.31 3.03 -3.70
N ASN A 21 14.00 3.87 -4.48
CA ASN A 21 14.13 5.29 -4.21
C ASN A 21 12.80 6.05 -4.30
N LEU A 22 11.90 5.68 -5.22
CA LEU A 22 10.56 6.27 -5.32
C LEU A 22 9.72 6.04 -4.05
N TYR A 23 9.93 4.91 -3.36
CA TYR A 23 9.20 4.56 -2.14
C TYR A 23 9.90 4.98 -0.84
N ARG A 24 11.02 5.70 -0.90
CA ARG A 24 11.64 6.30 0.31
C ARG A 24 10.75 7.34 0.98
N GLN A 25 9.91 8.02 0.20
CA GLN A 25 8.86 8.86 0.75
C GLN A 25 7.54 8.09 0.81
N SER A 26 6.75 8.33 1.86
CA SER A 26 5.44 7.73 1.97
C SER A 26 4.59 8.03 0.73
N CYS A 27 4.10 7.00 0.08
CA CYS A 27 3.20 7.14 -1.05
C CYS A 27 1.99 6.22 -0.92
N ARG A 28 0.88 6.60 -1.55
CA ARG A 28 -0.34 5.79 -1.62
C ARG A 28 -0.38 5.08 -2.96
N LEU A 29 -0.50 3.75 -2.92
CA LEU A 29 -0.55 2.93 -4.12
C LEU A 29 -1.89 3.07 -4.84
N LYS A 30 -1.85 3.21 -6.17
CA LYS A 30 -3.03 3.16 -7.06
C LYS A 30 -3.23 1.76 -7.68
N ALA A 31 -2.24 0.91 -7.58
CA ALA A 31 -2.20 -0.44 -8.14
C ALA A 31 -2.02 -1.49 -7.05
N CYS A 32 -2.34 -2.75 -7.38
CA CYS A 32 -1.90 -3.88 -6.59
C CYS A 32 -0.41 -4.13 -6.86
N ILE A 33 0.36 -4.46 -5.83
CA ILE A 33 1.74 -4.90 -5.96
C ILE A 33 1.90 -6.20 -5.18
N PHE A 34 2.37 -7.24 -5.85
CA PHE A 34 2.83 -8.46 -5.21
C PHE A 34 4.34 -8.52 -5.33
N ALA A 35 5.03 -8.69 -4.23
CA ALA A 35 6.48 -8.75 -4.18
C ALA A 35 6.94 -9.92 -3.32
N LEU A 36 8.06 -10.52 -3.72
CA LEU A 36 8.74 -11.56 -2.96
C LEU A 36 10.16 -11.09 -2.67
N CYS A 37 10.56 -11.12 -1.41
CA CYS A 37 11.95 -10.88 -1.02
C CYS A 37 12.76 -12.16 -1.28
N THR A 38 13.70 -12.10 -2.20
CA THR A 38 14.55 -13.25 -2.57
C THR A 38 15.90 -13.22 -1.85
N GLU A 39 16.37 -12.05 -1.41
CA GLU A 39 17.65 -11.89 -0.72
C GLU A 39 17.65 -10.64 0.16
N GLY A 40 18.32 -10.71 1.30
CA GLY A 40 18.53 -9.59 2.22
C GLY A 40 17.35 -9.33 3.16
N THR A 41 17.44 -8.18 3.84
CA THR A 41 16.42 -7.71 4.80
C THR A 41 16.18 -6.22 4.60
N ILE A 42 14.92 -5.79 4.60
CA ILE A 42 14.52 -4.38 4.49
C ILE A 42 13.44 -4.04 5.50
N LYS A 43 13.52 -2.85 6.07
CA LYS A 43 12.44 -2.28 6.89
C LYS A 43 11.53 -1.43 6.02
N ALA A 44 10.24 -1.63 6.19
CA ALA A 44 9.21 -0.89 5.47
C ALA A 44 8.08 -0.49 6.42
N SER A 45 7.52 0.68 6.20
CA SER A 45 6.25 1.07 6.81
C SER A 45 5.13 0.79 5.81
N ILE A 46 4.19 -0.08 6.18
CA ILE A 46 3.00 -0.41 5.40
C ILE A 46 1.78 0.01 6.22
N ASN A 47 0.95 0.88 5.65
CA ASN A 47 -0.17 1.49 6.37
C ASN A 47 0.25 2.07 7.74
N LEU A 48 1.42 2.74 7.75
CA LEU A 48 2.03 3.39 8.92
C LEU A 48 2.48 2.43 10.04
N MET A 49 2.47 1.12 9.78
CA MET A 49 2.99 0.08 10.67
C MET A 49 4.35 -0.39 10.16
N GLU A 50 5.32 -0.52 11.05
CA GLU A 50 6.67 -0.97 10.72
C GLU A 50 6.71 -2.49 10.55
N TYR A 51 7.36 -2.92 9.47
CA TYR A 51 7.60 -4.32 9.16
C TYR A 51 9.06 -4.53 8.81
N GLU A 52 9.60 -5.67 9.24
CA GLU A 52 10.89 -6.17 8.79
C GLU A 52 10.63 -7.28 7.75
N ILE A 53 11.02 -7.04 6.51
CA ILE A 53 10.84 -7.94 5.37
C ILE A 53 12.14 -8.71 5.18
N LYS A 54 12.05 -10.03 5.16
CA LYS A 54 13.18 -10.96 5.06
C LYS A 54 13.04 -11.86 3.83
N LYS A 55 14.09 -12.61 3.55
CA LYS A 55 14.06 -13.65 2.50
C LYS A 55 12.82 -14.54 2.66
N ASN A 56 12.17 -14.84 1.54
CA ASN A 56 10.93 -15.61 1.43
C ASN A 56 9.67 -14.94 1.99
N ASP A 57 9.72 -13.66 2.31
CA ASP A 57 8.51 -12.91 2.61
C ASP A 57 7.82 -12.50 1.32
N LEU A 58 6.58 -12.96 1.16
CA LEU A 58 5.66 -12.55 0.11
C LEU A 58 4.85 -11.37 0.63
N ILE A 59 4.95 -10.24 -0.05
CA ILE A 59 4.33 -8.97 0.29
C ILE A 59 3.16 -8.72 -0.66
N ILE A 60 1.97 -8.48 -0.12
CA ILE A 60 0.76 -8.21 -0.89
C ILE A 60 0.26 -6.81 -0.54
N LEU A 61 0.38 -5.89 -1.48
CA LEU A 61 -0.04 -4.50 -1.33
C LEU A 61 -1.23 -4.23 -2.23
N MET A 62 -2.33 -3.84 -1.63
CA MET A 62 -3.59 -3.54 -2.33
C MET A 62 -3.67 -2.05 -2.71
N PRO A 63 -4.54 -1.66 -3.68
CA PRO A 63 -4.79 -0.26 -3.95
C PRO A 63 -5.24 0.48 -2.68
N GLY A 64 -4.73 1.67 -2.48
CA GLY A 64 -4.97 2.45 -1.26
C GLY A 64 -3.94 2.23 -0.15
N THR A 65 -3.16 1.16 -0.18
CA THR A 65 -2.06 0.93 0.77
C THR A 65 -1.07 2.10 0.75
N ILE A 66 -0.68 2.55 1.92
CA ILE A 66 0.40 3.53 2.10
C ILE A 66 1.67 2.76 2.38
N ILE A 67 2.70 2.99 1.56
CA ILE A 67 4.02 2.36 1.70
C ILE A 67 5.12 3.39 1.81
N GLN A 68 6.11 3.09 2.65
CA GLN A 68 7.39 3.77 2.71
C GLN A 68 8.48 2.74 2.98
N LEU A 69 9.55 2.79 2.19
CA LEU A 69 10.74 1.98 2.40
C LEU A 69 11.76 2.78 3.19
N ASN A 70 12.31 2.18 4.24
CA ASN A 70 13.36 2.78 5.03
C ASN A 70 14.73 2.52 4.39
N GLU A 71 15.77 3.24 4.83
CA GLU A 71 17.12 3.05 4.30
C GLU A 71 17.61 1.62 4.54
N GLN A 72 18.26 1.07 3.52
CA GLN A 72 18.83 -0.27 3.53
C GLN A 72 20.29 -0.21 3.98
N LYS A 73 20.68 -1.11 4.88
CA LYS A 73 22.08 -1.34 5.23
C LYS A 73 22.72 -2.45 4.38
N GLU A 74 21.90 -3.32 3.80
CA GLU A 74 22.32 -4.50 3.05
C GLU A 74 21.70 -4.52 1.66
N LYS A 75 22.31 -5.31 0.75
CA LYS A 75 21.78 -5.51 -0.59
C LYS A 75 20.51 -6.36 -0.52
N VAL A 76 19.39 -5.81 -0.95
CA VAL A 76 18.09 -6.49 -0.99
C VAL A 76 17.69 -6.77 -2.42
N ARG A 77 17.11 -7.93 -2.65
CA ARG A 77 16.52 -8.31 -3.94
C ARG A 77 15.04 -8.60 -3.77
N LEU A 78 14.22 -7.87 -4.52
CA LEU A 78 12.78 -8.06 -4.58
C LEU A 78 12.38 -8.45 -6.01
N CYS A 79 11.63 -9.53 -6.13
CA CYS A 79 10.91 -9.87 -7.36
C CYS A 79 9.47 -9.38 -7.18
N PHE A 80 8.93 -8.58 -8.12
CA PHE A 80 7.59 -8.05 -7.95
C PHE A 80 6.84 -7.88 -9.27
N VAL A 81 5.52 -7.84 -9.18
CA VAL A 81 4.59 -7.51 -10.25
C VAL A 81 3.59 -6.48 -9.76
N GLY A 82 3.29 -5.48 -10.60
CA GLY A 82 2.28 -4.47 -10.34
C GLY A 82 1.19 -4.51 -11.42
N PHE A 83 -0.07 -4.35 -11.04
CA PHE A 83 -1.19 -4.33 -11.97
C PHE A 83 -2.32 -3.42 -11.46
N SER A 84 -3.05 -2.82 -12.39
CA SER A 84 -4.17 -1.96 -12.06
C SER A 84 -5.38 -2.76 -11.54
N ALA A 85 -6.26 -2.11 -10.78
CA ALA A 85 -7.51 -2.73 -10.32
C ALA A 85 -8.39 -3.19 -11.50
N HIS A 86 -8.29 -2.55 -12.68
CA HIS A 86 -9.03 -2.94 -13.88
C HIS A 86 -8.63 -4.31 -14.42
N CYS A 87 -7.38 -4.74 -14.25
CA CYS A 87 -6.93 -6.07 -14.65
C CYS A 87 -7.65 -7.18 -13.87
N VAL A 88 -8.24 -6.84 -12.75
CA VAL A 88 -8.90 -7.75 -11.81
C VAL A 88 -10.42 -7.74 -11.98
N ASN A 89 -11.01 -6.68 -12.55
CA ASN A 89 -12.46 -6.52 -12.69
C ASN A 89 -13.11 -7.52 -13.68
N GLY A 90 -12.36 -8.14 -14.57
CA GLY A 90 -12.86 -9.19 -15.51
C GLY A 90 -12.81 -10.61 -14.92
N ILE A 91 -12.19 -10.78 -13.78
CA ILE A 91 -12.09 -12.06 -13.09
C ILE A 91 -13.13 -12.00 -11.97
N ASN A 92 -13.91 -13.05 -11.74
CA ASN A 92 -14.75 -13.23 -10.53
C ASN A 92 -13.92 -13.27 -9.24
N LEU A 93 -12.92 -12.44 -9.20
CA LEU A 93 -11.85 -12.35 -8.23
C LEU A 93 -12.32 -11.70 -6.93
N LEU A 94 -13.27 -10.75 -7.04
CA LEU A 94 -13.90 -10.15 -5.87
C LEU A 94 -14.53 -11.23 -4.98
N GLN A 95 -15.16 -12.26 -5.56
CA GLN A 95 -15.72 -13.37 -4.78
C GLN A 95 -14.63 -14.28 -4.18
N ALA A 96 -13.54 -14.54 -4.92
CA ALA A 96 -12.47 -15.42 -4.45
C ALA A 96 -11.56 -14.74 -3.38
N THR A 97 -11.42 -13.41 -3.41
CA THR A 97 -10.54 -12.67 -2.51
C THR A 97 -11.26 -11.97 -1.36
N MET A 98 -12.58 -11.80 -1.43
CA MET A 98 -13.34 -11.09 -0.36
C MET A 98 -13.13 -11.69 1.03
N GLY A 99 -13.03 -13.03 1.14
CA GLY A 99 -12.75 -13.70 2.41
C GLY A 99 -11.33 -13.51 2.95
N SER A 100 -10.37 -13.15 2.10
CA SER A 100 -8.97 -12.94 2.49
C SER A 100 -8.55 -11.47 2.50
N PHE A 101 -9.39 -10.57 1.99
CA PHE A 101 -9.05 -9.14 1.85
C PHE A 101 -8.74 -8.49 3.20
N SER A 102 -9.58 -8.70 4.20
CA SER A 102 -9.33 -8.19 5.56
C SER A 102 -8.05 -8.79 6.15
N LYS A 103 -7.81 -10.09 5.92
CA LYS A 103 -6.59 -10.77 6.40
C LYS A 103 -5.33 -10.24 5.72
N ILE A 104 -5.39 -9.95 4.41
CA ILE A 104 -4.28 -9.33 3.65
C ILE A 104 -4.03 -7.91 4.17
N TRP A 105 -5.09 -7.15 4.40
CA TRP A 105 -4.98 -5.80 4.94
C TRP A 105 -4.34 -5.79 6.33
N ASP A 106 -4.76 -6.71 7.18
CA ASP A 106 -4.21 -6.84 8.53
C ASP A 106 -2.78 -7.39 8.55
N ASN A 107 -2.43 -8.27 7.63
CA ASN A 107 -1.13 -8.92 7.55
C ASN A 107 -0.65 -8.95 6.11
N PRO A 108 -0.10 -7.84 5.58
CA PRO A 108 0.30 -7.74 4.18
C PRO A 108 1.54 -8.56 3.82
N ILE A 109 2.18 -9.18 4.81
CA ILE A 109 3.40 -9.98 4.64
C ILE A 109 3.15 -11.40 5.15
N ILE A 110 3.52 -12.40 4.33
CA ILE A 110 3.47 -13.80 4.69
C ILE A 110 4.78 -14.48 4.34
N ASN A 111 5.43 -15.09 5.32
CA ASN A 111 6.63 -15.90 5.08
C ASN A 111 6.21 -17.23 4.44
N VAL A 112 6.89 -17.62 3.38
CA VAL A 112 6.66 -18.88 2.65
C VAL A 112 7.93 -19.72 2.64
N ASN A 113 7.80 -21.03 2.40
CA ASN A 113 8.97 -21.89 2.23
C ASN A 113 9.61 -21.70 0.83
N ASP A 114 10.83 -22.22 0.64
CA ASP A 114 11.58 -22.06 -0.61
C ASP A 114 10.82 -22.64 -1.83
N THR A 115 10.09 -23.73 -1.67
CA THR A 115 9.26 -24.33 -2.75
C THR A 115 8.15 -23.39 -3.19
N VAL A 116 7.42 -22.80 -2.26
CA VAL A 116 6.35 -21.86 -2.57
C VAL A 116 6.93 -20.56 -3.12
N ALA A 117 8.07 -20.10 -2.59
CA ALA A 117 8.78 -18.93 -3.11
C ALA A 117 9.15 -19.11 -4.58
N SER A 118 9.69 -20.29 -4.96
CA SER A 118 10.02 -20.59 -6.37
C SER A 118 8.80 -20.51 -7.27
N TYR A 119 7.64 -21.01 -6.86
CA TYR A 119 6.40 -20.91 -7.66
C TYR A 119 6.01 -19.45 -7.93
N PHE A 120 6.10 -18.58 -6.92
CA PHE A 120 5.79 -17.16 -7.14
C PHE A 120 6.80 -16.49 -8.07
N ILE A 121 8.09 -16.83 -7.99
CA ILE A 121 9.12 -16.33 -8.92
C ILE A 121 8.76 -16.72 -10.36
N ASP A 122 8.40 -17.99 -10.60
CA ASP A 122 8.02 -18.51 -11.92
C ASP A 122 6.76 -17.83 -12.45
N TYR A 123 5.74 -17.66 -11.62
CA TYR A 123 4.52 -16.93 -11.98
C TYR A 123 4.80 -15.46 -12.33
N PHE A 124 5.62 -14.77 -11.55
CA PHE A 124 5.99 -13.38 -11.81
C PHE A 124 6.79 -13.25 -13.11
N ALA A 125 7.72 -14.18 -13.34
CA ALA A 125 8.49 -14.23 -14.59
C ALA A 125 7.60 -14.54 -15.82
N LEU A 126 6.64 -15.46 -15.68
CA LEU A 126 5.68 -15.79 -16.73
C LEU A 126 4.79 -14.60 -17.05
N LEU A 127 4.21 -13.94 -16.03
CA LEU A 127 3.36 -12.77 -16.21
C LEU A 127 4.12 -11.64 -16.91
N THR A 128 5.38 -11.42 -16.54
CA THR A 128 6.26 -10.43 -17.17
C THR A 128 6.51 -10.77 -18.65
N ARG A 129 6.82 -12.04 -18.97
CA ARG A 129 7.03 -12.48 -20.36
C ARG A 129 5.79 -12.32 -21.24
N ILE A 130 4.62 -12.71 -20.71
CA ILE A 130 3.35 -12.55 -21.43
C ILE A 130 3.09 -11.07 -21.75
N SER A 131 3.29 -10.18 -20.79
CA SER A 131 3.06 -8.75 -20.97
C SER A 131 4.01 -8.11 -21.99
N ILE A 132 5.23 -8.59 -22.11
CA ILE A 132 6.22 -8.10 -23.09
C ILE A 132 5.91 -8.65 -24.48
N ALA A 133 5.67 -9.97 -24.60
CA ALA A 133 5.47 -10.63 -25.87
C ALA A 133 4.11 -10.37 -26.50
N HIS A 134 3.08 -10.21 -25.68
CA HIS A 134 1.69 -10.07 -26.10
C HIS A 134 0.95 -8.96 -25.32
N PRO A 135 1.27 -7.69 -25.55
CA PRO A 135 0.68 -6.57 -24.79
C PRO A 135 -0.85 -6.48 -24.92
N THR A 136 -1.43 -7.11 -25.94
CA THR A 136 -2.88 -7.16 -26.21
C THR A 136 -3.56 -8.42 -25.67
N SER A 137 -2.82 -9.46 -25.27
CA SER A 137 -3.37 -10.73 -24.76
C SER A 137 -3.71 -10.62 -23.27
N THR A 138 -4.82 -9.97 -22.96
CA THR A 138 -5.31 -9.82 -21.58
C THR A 138 -5.73 -11.14 -20.95
N ALA A 139 -6.30 -12.08 -21.71
CA ALA A 139 -6.84 -13.35 -21.21
C ALA A 139 -5.77 -14.26 -20.58
N MET A 140 -4.62 -14.42 -21.25
CA MET A 140 -3.52 -15.25 -20.72
C MET A 140 -2.92 -14.62 -19.45
N GLY A 141 -2.69 -13.32 -19.45
CA GLY A 141 -2.22 -12.60 -18.27
C GLY A 141 -3.20 -12.68 -17.10
N GLN A 142 -4.50 -12.57 -17.39
CA GLN A 142 -5.56 -12.74 -16.38
C GLN A 142 -5.58 -14.13 -15.78
N SER A 143 -5.37 -15.21 -16.59
CA SER A 143 -5.32 -16.58 -16.10
C SER A 143 -4.14 -16.82 -15.16
N VAL A 144 -2.95 -16.29 -15.49
CA VAL A 144 -1.78 -16.36 -14.61
C VAL A 144 -2.00 -15.57 -13.33
N LEU A 145 -2.55 -14.35 -13.44
CA LEU A 145 -2.90 -13.54 -12.28
C LEU A 145 -3.92 -14.24 -11.38
N HIS A 146 -4.93 -14.88 -11.97
CA HIS A 146 -5.90 -15.69 -11.23
C HIS A 146 -5.23 -16.82 -10.44
N SER A 147 -4.28 -17.54 -11.04
CA SER A 147 -3.50 -18.58 -10.36
C SER A 147 -2.70 -18.05 -9.19
N ILE A 148 -2.04 -16.89 -9.35
CA ILE A 148 -1.32 -16.21 -8.27
C ILE A 148 -2.28 -15.90 -7.10
N LEU A 149 -3.44 -15.37 -7.39
CA LEU A 149 -4.42 -14.98 -6.37
C LEU A 149 -5.04 -16.18 -5.65
N LEU A 150 -5.29 -17.27 -6.34
CA LEU A 150 -5.70 -18.55 -5.71
C LEU A 150 -4.59 -19.06 -4.77
N GLY A 151 -3.33 -18.98 -5.19
CA GLY A 151 -2.19 -19.31 -4.33
C GLY A 151 -2.15 -18.46 -3.06
N ILE A 152 -2.26 -17.14 -3.20
CA ILE A 152 -2.32 -16.20 -2.06
C ILE A 152 -3.49 -16.55 -1.14
N ASN A 153 -4.69 -16.75 -1.68
CA ASN A 153 -5.85 -17.12 -0.87
C ASN A 153 -5.64 -18.42 -0.09
N THR A 154 -5.02 -19.42 -0.72
CA THR A 154 -4.69 -20.69 -0.07
C THR A 154 -3.71 -20.49 1.09
N LEU A 155 -2.71 -19.63 0.94
CA LEU A 155 -1.77 -19.28 1.99
C LEU A 155 -2.47 -18.61 3.19
N TYR A 156 -3.37 -17.66 2.92
CA TYR A 156 -4.13 -16.98 3.99
C TYR A 156 -5.22 -17.86 4.63
N ALA A 157 -5.81 -18.79 3.87
CA ALA A 157 -6.79 -19.74 4.40
C ALA A 157 -6.16 -20.75 5.36
N ARG A 158 -4.95 -21.22 5.04
CA ARG A 158 -4.21 -22.22 5.86
C ARG A 158 -3.53 -21.61 7.08
N ARG A 159 -3.44 -20.28 7.17
CA ARG A 159 -2.80 -19.62 8.28
C ARG A 159 -3.69 -19.73 9.52
N PRO A 160 -3.25 -20.38 10.60
CA PRO A 160 -3.99 -20.38 11.86
C PRO A 160 -4.21 -18.93 12.30
N GLN A 161 -5.41 -18.60 12.75
CA GLN A 161 -5.74 -17.25 13.24
C GLN A 161 -4.84 -16.78 14.40
N ASN A 162 -4.03 -17.67 14.98
CA ASN A 162 -3.21 -17.44 16.19
C ASN A 162 -1.72 -17.20 15.95
N ILE A 163 -1.20 -17.17 14.71
CA ILE A 163 0.27 -17.11 14.53
C ILE A 163 0.86 -15.70 14.75
N LEU A 164 0.05 -14.68 14.78
CA LEU A 164 0.39 -13.38 15.38
C LEU A 164 -0.90 -12.91 16.07
N ALA A 165 -1.13 -13.33 17.29
CA ALA A 165 -2.11 -12.68 18.14
C ALA A 165 -1.67 -11.21 18.29
N LYS A 166 -2.12 -10.36 17.34
CA LYS A 166 -1.98 -8.92 17.50
C LYS A 166 -2.57 -8.57 18.84
N SER A 167 -1.86 -7.79 19.60
CA SER A 167 -2.45 -7.25 20.82
C SER A 167 -3.73 -6.52 20.45
N ARG A 168 -4.73 -6.50 21.32
CA ARG A 168 -5.97 -5.74 21.08
C ARG A 168 -5.71 -4.28 20.69
N LYS A 169 -4.60 -3.73 21.16
CA LYS A 169 -4.15 -2.37 20.80
C LYS A 169 -3.73 -2.28 19.33
N GLU A 170 -2.98 -3.24 18.83
CA GLU A 170 -2.59 -3.31 17.42
C GLU A 170 -3.80 -3.49 16.52
N GLU A 171 -4.75 -4.34 16.91
CA GLU A 171 -6.01 -4.53 16.17
C GLU A 171 -6.81 -3.23 16.07
N ILE A 172 -6.98 -2.51 17.17
CA ILE A 172 -7.65 -1.19 17.18
C ILE A 172 -6.92 -0.20 16.27
N CYS A 173 -5.59 -0.16 16.35
CA CYS A 173 -4.78 0.73 15.54
C CYS A 173 -4.89 0.41 14.05
N HIS A 174 -4.86 -0.87 13.66
CA HIS A 174 -5.08 -1.28 12.27
C HIS A 174 -6.45 -0.86 11.74
N LYS A 175 -7.52 -1.14 12.48
CA LYS A 175 -8.88 -0.74 12.12
C LYS A 175 -9.01 0.78 12.02
N PHE A 176 -8.36 1.52 12.92
CA PHE A 176 -8.31 2.97 12.87
C PHE A 176 -7.66 3.46 11.58
N VAL A 177 -6.47 2.97 11.23
CA VAL A 177 -5.77 3.37 10.00
C VAL A 177 -6.59 3.02 8.75
N GLN A 178 -7.22 1.85 8.73
CA GLN A 178 -8.14 1.47 7.65
C GLN A 178 -9.28 2.46 7.51
N LEU A 179 -9.98 2.79 8.59
CA LEU A 179 -11.06 3.77 8.58
C LEU A 179 -10.59 5.16 8.12
N VAL A 180 -9.37 5.56 8.51
CA VAL A 180 -8.79 6.83 8.02
C VAL A 180 -8.61 6.78 6.51
N ILE A 181 -8.02 5.72 5.96
CA ILE A 181 -7.81 5.57 4.51
C ILE A 181 -9.13 5.58 3.72
N GLU A 182 -10.19 5.04 4.29
CA GLU A 182 -11.53 5.03 3.68
C GLU A 182 -12.24 6.38 3.74
N ASN A 183 -12.02 7.17 4.81
CA ASN A 183 -12.85 8.35 5.11
C ASN A 183 -12.10 9.69 5.14
N TYR A 184 -10.77 9.75 5.01
CA TYR A 184 -9.95 10.99 5.17
C TYR A 184 -10.38 12.13 4.24
N MET A 185 -11.01 11.83 3.11
CA MET A 185 -11.46 12.85 2.15
C MET A 185 -12.59 13.71 2.74
N THR A 186 -13.46 13.12 3.53
CA THR A 186 -14.65 13.76 4.09
C THR A 186 -14.54 14.01 5.58
N GLU A 187 -13.86 13.13 6.32
CA GLU A 187 -13.79 13.19 7.79
C GLU A 187 -12.35 13.30 8.30
N ARG A 188 -12.11 14.30 9.16
CA ARG A 188 -10.80 14.55 9.79
C ARG A 188 -10.88 14.65 11.31
N ARG A 189 -12.09 14.54 11.88
CA ARG A 189 -12.31 14.62 13.34
C ARG A 189 -11.97 13.28 13.98
N ALA A 190 -11.08 13.29 14.95
CA ALA A 190 -10.67 12.08 15.68
C ALA A 190 -11.87 11.37 16.35
N GLN A 191 -12.88 12.15 16.80
CA GLN A 191 -14.09 11.61 17.41
C GLN A 191 -14.87 10.68 16.47
N PHE A 192 -15.01 11.03 15.19
CA PHE A 192 -15.66 10.18 14.19
C PHE A 192 -15.07 8.76 14.15
N TYR A 193 -13.76 8.65 14.20
CA TYR A 193 -13.07 7.35 14.15
C TYR A 193 -13.23 6.58 15.47
N ALA A 194 -13.23 7.27 16.61
CA ALA A 194 -13.48 6.66 17.89
C ALA A 194 -14.91 6.07 17.96
N ASP A 195 -15.91 6.84 17.48
CA ASP A 195 -17.32 6.41 17.43
C ASP A 195 -17.49 5.19 16.50
N LYS A 196 -16.86 5.20 15.33
CA LYS A 196 -16.88 4.07 14.39
C LYS A 196 -16.25 2.79 14.96
N LEU A 197 -15.27 2.94 15.84
CA LEU A 197 -14.62 1.82 16.53
C LEU A 197 -15.34 1.39 17.81
N GLY A 198 -16.36 2.12 18.24
CA GLY A 198 -17.10 1.85 19.48
C GLY A 198 -16.26 2.05 20.75
N ILE A 199 -15.27 2.97 20.73
CA ILE A 199 -14.39 3.27 21.86
C ILE A 199 -14.33 4.78 22.14
N SER A 200 -13.89 5.15 23.35
CA SER A 200 -13.69 6.57 23.67
C SER A 200 -12.52 7.17 22.90
N LEU A 201 -12.57 8.49 22.60
CA LEU A 201 -11.48 9.21 21.96
C LEU A 201 -10.17 9.11 22.76
N GLN A 202 -10.26 9.11 24.09
CA GLN A 202 -9.09 8.95 24.96
C GLN A 202 -8.46 7.58 24.79
N HIS A 203 -9.27 6.51 24.72
CA HIS A 203 -8.78 5.14 24.49
C HIS A 203 -8.12 5.03 23.11
N LEU A 204 -8.76 5.56 22.05
CA LEU A 204 -8.17 5.61 20.72
C LEU A 204 -6.83 6.34 20.73
N SER A 205 -6.77 7.55 21.31
CA SER A 205 -5.56 8.39 21.33
C SER A 205 -4.40 7.70 22.05
N THR A 206 -4.68 7.10 23.21
CA THR A 206 -3.68 6.37 23.99
C THR A 206 -3.17 5.15 23.23
N THR A 207 -4.09 4.37 22.66
CA THR A 207 -3.76 3.16 21.90
C THR A 207 -2.90 3.46 20.67
N VAL A 208 -3.34 4.42 19.85
CA VAL A 208 -2.62 4.83 18.64
C VAL A 208 -1.21 5.33 18.98
N LYS A 209 -1.09 6.17 20.01
CA LYS A 209 0.22 6.68 20.43
C LYS A 209 1.15 5.58 20.96
N GLN A 210 0.62 4.61 21.68
CA GLN A 210 1.42 3.48 22.20
C GLN A 210 1.92 2.56 21.07
N VAL A 211 1.09 2.31 20.05
CA VAL A 211 1.43 1.40 18.96
C VAL A 211 2.30 2.07 17.89
N THR A 212 2.02 3.34 17.54
CA THR A 212 2.68 4.01 16.41
C THR A 212 3.67 5.10 16.80
N GLY A 213 3.71 5.51 18.07
CA GLY A 213 4.45 6.67 18.52
C GLY A 213 3.84 8.02 18.09
N ARG A 214 2.79 8.04 17.25
CA ARG A 214 2.16 9.22 16.68
C ARG A 214 0.79 9.48 17.33
N ASN A 215 0.31 10.72 17.26
CA ASN A 215 -1.05 10.99 17.69
C ASN A 215 -2.07 10.74 16.55
N VAL A 216 -3.35 10.64 16.90
CA VAL A 216 -4.45 10.35 15.97
C VAL A 216 -4.52 11.38 14.84
N LEU A 217 -4.41 12.67 15.16
CA LEU A 217 -4.51 13.74 14.16
C LEU A 217 -3.30 13.76 13.22
N ASP A 218 -2.11 13.38 13.70
CA ASP A 218 -0.92 13.26 12.84
C ASP A 218 -1.10 12.16 11.79
N ILE A 219 -1.70 11.01 12.16
CA ILE A 219 -1.98 9.93 11.23
C ILE A 219 -3.00 10.38 10.17
N ILE A 220 -4.11 11.01 10.59
CA ILE A 220 -5.12 11.53 9.66
C ILE A 220 -4.48 12.54 8.70
N SER A 221 -3.73 13.50 9.24
CA SER A 221 -3.06 14.52 8.44
C SER A 221 -2.05 13.92 7.47
N HIS A 222 -1.30 12.91 7.90
CA HIS A 222 -0.32 12.24 7.06
C HIS A 222 -0.98 11.58 5.84
N VAL A 223 -2.10 10.88 6.02
CA VAL A 223 -2.87 10.27 4.92
C VAL A 223 -3.37 11.35 3.94
N VAL A 224 -3.92 12.46 4.45
CA VAL A 224 -4.35 13.60 3.62
C VAL A 224 -3.19 14.16 2.80
N ILE A 225 -2.04 14.41 3.43
CA ILE A 225 -0.87 15.00 2.78
C ILE A 225 -0.30 14.08 1.70
N ILE A 226 -0.29 12.75 1.91
CA ILE A 226 0.13 11.80 0.88
C ILE A 226 -0.74 11.93 -0.38
N ASP A 227 -2.06 11.99 -0.24
CA ASP A 227 -2.96 12.13 -1.39
C ASP A 227 -2.81 13.51 -2.05
N VAL A 228 -2.68 14.58 -1.28
CA VAL A 228 -2.41 15.93 -1.79
C VAL A 228 -1.14 15.95 -2.64
N LYS A 229 -0.03 15.39 -2.12
CA LYS A 229 1.24 15.30 -2.87
C LYS A 229 1.08 14.55 -4.18
N ALA A 230 0.36 13.43 -4.15
CA ALA A 230 0.09 12.64 -5.35
C ALA A 230 -0.72 13.44 -6.39
N ARG A 231 -1.79 14.14 -5.98
CA ARG A 231 -2.60 14.98 -6.89
C ARG A 231 -1.81 16.14 -7.45
N LEU A 232 -1.02 16.83 -6.62
CA LEU A 232 -0.19 17.96 -7.05
C LEU A 232 0.81 17.58 -8.15
N LYS A 233 1.39 16.36 -8.08
CA LYS A 233 2.42 15.88 -9.01
C LYS A 233 1.88 15.07 -10.20
N SER A 234 0.71 14.45 -10.09
CA SER A 234 0.21 13.49 -11.07
C SER A 234 -1.08 13.92 -11.79
N THR A 235 -1.58 15.13 -11.54
CA THR A 235 -2.79 15.65 -12.18
C THR A 235 -2.64 17.12 -12.56
N ASP A 236 -3.40 17.56 -13.56
CA ASP A 236 -3.51 18.96 -13.98
C ASP A 236 -4.55 19.75 -13.17
N MET A 237 -5.11 19.15 -12.11
CA MET A 237 -6.08 19.82 -11.23
C MET A 237 -5.49 21.10 -10.66
N THR A 238 -6.24 22.17 -10.65
CA THR A 238 -5.88 23.41 -9.97
C THR A 238 -5.79 23.19 -8.45
N ILE A 239 -5.09 24.08 -7.76
CA ILE A 239 -5.01 24.05 -6.29
C ILE A 239 -6.41 24.11 -5.65
N GLN A 240 -7.32 24.87 -6.27
CA GLN A 240 -8.70 25.01 -5.84
C GLN A 240 -9.50 23.71 -6.02
N GLU A 241 -9.38 23.05 -7.15
CA GLU A 241 -10.03 21.76 -7.43
C GLU A 241 -9.52 20.68 -6.48
N ILE A 242 -8.22 20.63 -6.20
CA ILE A 242 -7.66 19.70 -5.21
C ILE A 242 -8.26 19.98 -3.82
N ALA A 243 -8.33 21.25 -3.41
CA ALA A 243 -8.91 21.63 -2.13
C ALA A 243 -10.38 21.14 -2.00
N TYR A 244 -11.20 21.39 -3.02
CA TYR A 244 -12.61 20.98 -3.00
C TYR A 244 -12.78 19.46 -3.10
N SER A 245 -11.99 18.77 -3.92
CA SER A 245 -12.05 17.31 -4.03
C SER A 245 -11.68 16.58 -2.73
N LEU A 246 -10.99 17.27 -1.84
CA LEU A 246 -10.65 16.78 -0.50
C LEU A 246 -11.50 17.44 0.61
N ASN A 247 -12.62 18.03 0.24
CA ASN A 247 -13.57 18.63 1.19
C ASN A 247 -12.92 19.66 2.14
N PHE A 248 -12.03 20.53 1.62
CA PHE A 248 -11.55 21.69 2.37
C PHE A 248 -12.52 22.86 2.20
N PRO A 249 -12.75 23.66 3.26
CA PRO A 249 -13.69 24.79 3.20
C PRO A 249 -13.31 25.85 2.15
N SER A 250 -12.01 26.00 1.87
CA SER A 250 -11.49 26.94 0.87
C SER A 250 -10.07 26.58 0.46
N ALA A 251 -9.64 27.05 -0.72
CA ALA A 251 -8.27 26.91 -1.19
C ALA A 251 -7.26 27.61 -0.24
N SER A 252 -7.66 28.71 0.39
CA SER A 252 -6.83 29.41 1.37
C SER A 252 -6.59 28.57 2.63
N PHE A 253 -7.62 27.93 3.15
CA PHE A 253 -7.50 27.02 4.30
C PHE A 253 -6.64 25.80 3.93
N PHE A 254 -6.86 25.21 2.76
CA PHE A 254 -6.04 24.13 2.21
C PHE A 254 -4.56 24.53 2.10
N GLY A 255 -4.26 25.71 1.55
CA GLY A 255 -2.89 26.20 1.43
C GLY A 255 -2.18 26.33 2.77
N LYS A 256 -2.86 26.89 3.78
CA LYS A 256 -2.32 27.00 5.16
C LYS A 256 -2.11 25.61 5.78
N TYR A 257 -3.08 24.70 5.59
CA TYR A 257 -2.99 23.33 6.09
C TYR A 257 -1.78 22.61 5.48
N PHE A 258 -1.62 22.64 4.16
CA PHE A 258 -0.51 22.00 3.46
C PHE A 258 0.84 22.60 3.88
N LYS A 259 0.95 23.96 3.93
CA LYS A 259 2.18 24.65 4.35
C LYS A 259 2.58 24.30 5.78
N ARG A 260 1.62 24.16 6.69
CA ARG A 260 1.87 23.74 8.07
C ARG A 260 2.53 22.36 8.16
N HIS A 261 2.14 21.42 7.28
CA HIS A 261 2.65 20.04 7.31
C HIS A 261 3.90 19.82 6.45
N MET A 262 4.08 20.65 5.40
CA MET A 262 5.15 20.46 4.41
C MET A 262 6.22 21.55 4.43
N GLY A 263 6.02 22.63 5.18
CA GLY A 263 6.93 23.77 5.23
C GLY A 263 6.82 24.70 4.02
N MET A 264 6.18 24.29 2.93
CA MET A 264 6.04 25.05 1.68
C MET A 264 4.58 25.04 1.18
N SER A 265 4.24 25.97 0.30
CA SER A 265 2.89 26.04 -0.28
C SER A 265 2.62 24.90 -1.28
N PRO A 266 1.33 24.58 -1.58
CA PRO A 266 0.99 23.60 -2.62
C PRO A 266 1.57 23.95 -3.99
N LEU A 267 1.62 25.23 -4.35
CA LEU A 267 2.15 25.68 -5.64
C LEU A 267 3.67 25.50 -5.72
N GLU A 268 4.40 25.87 -4.66
CA GLU A 268 5.84 25.63 -4.57
C GLU A 268 6.15 24.13 -4.66
N TYR A 269 5.37 23.28 -3.97
CA TYR A 269 5.54 21.84 -4.03
C TYR A 269 5.25 21.28 -5.43
N ARG A 270 4.26 21.79 -6.16
CA ARG A 270 3.95 21.39 -7.53
C ARG A 270 5.12 21.65 -8.47
N ASN A 271 5.78 22.79 -8.31
CA ASN A 271 6.85 23.26 -9.18
C ASN A 271 8.25 22.73 -8.79
N SER A 272 8.39 22.12 -7.61
CA SER A 272 9.64 21.47 -7.18
C SER A 272 9.79 20.07 -7.82
#